data_1c793f1b6c3e6eb2aa68af04ce80f814
#
_entry.id   1c793f1b6c3e6eb2aa68af04ce80f814
#
_cell.length_a   1.000
_cell.length_b   1.000
_cell.length_c   1.000
_cell.angle_alpha   90.00
_cell.angle_beta   90.00
_cell.angle_gamma   90.00
#
_symmetry.space_group_name_H-M   'P 1'
#
loop_
_entity.id
_entity.type
_entity.pdbx_description
1 polymer ?
#
loop_
_entity_poly.entity_id
_entity_poly.type
_entity_poly.pdbx_seq_one_letter_code
_entity_poly.pdbx_strand_id
1 'polypeptide(L)'
;MKRILITGKNSYIGRTFIDWVEEDNIDYEIDTIDLKNPDWKKQDFSRYDCIIHLAAIVHKKDQEDAIYYKVNRDLAVEVAQKAKNEGVTQFILFSTMSVYGMNQGIINKETKPLPKTPYGKSKLEAEKGIIKLQDENFCVSILRPPMIYGPNATGNYNRLSKLSKKINVFTKINNQ
;
A
#
# COMPACT_ATOMS: atom_id res chain seq x y z
N MET A 1 -1.67 2.66 24.80
CA MET A 1 -1.96 1.65 23.73
C MET A 1 -2.59 2.34 22.54
N LYS A 2 -2.01 2.25 21.34
CA LYS A 2 -2.60 2.79 20.10
C LYS A 2 -3.38 1.72 19.37
N ARG A 3 -4.51 2.11 18.80
CA ARG A 3 -5.37 1.20 18.01
C ARG A 3 -5.19 1.45 16.52
N ILE A 4 -4.85 0.41 15.78
CA ILE A 4 -4.55 0.47 14.36
C ILE A 4 -5.49 -0.43 13.58
N LEU A 5 -6.11 0.09 12.52
CA LEU A 5 -6.87 -0.70 11.56
C LEU A 5 -6.05 -0.89 10.29
N ILE A 6 -5.83 -2.15 9.89
CA ILE A 6 -5.16 -2.49 8.63
C ILE A 6 -6.21 -2.93 7.60
N THR A 7 -6.29 -2.23 6.48
CA THR A 7 -7.11 -2.69 5.35
C THR A 7 -6.32 -3.64 4.47
N GLY A 8 -7.00 -4.63 3.88
CA GLY A 8 -6.34 -5.68 3.11
C GLY A 8 -5.87 -6.83 4.00
N LYS A 9 -6.83 -7.49 4.68
CA LYS A 9 -6.67 -8.58 5.66
C LYS A 9 -5.58 -9.63 5.33
N ASN A 10 -5.38 -9.94 4.03
CA ASN A 10 -4.43 -10.97 3.60
C ASN A 10 -3.15 -10.39 3.01
N SER A 11 -2.86 -9.11 3.21
CA SER A 11 -1.66 -8.50 2.67
C SER A 11 -0.41 -9.05 3.37
N TYR A 12 0.64 -9.33 2.58
CA TYR A 12 1.93 -9.76 3.12
C TYR A 12 2.48 -8.73 4.12
N ILE A 13 2.46 -7.45 3.75
CA ILE A 13 2.96 -6.35 4.59
C ILE A 13 2.19 -6.27 5.91
N GLY A 14 0.85 -6.37 5.85
CA GLY A 14 0.02 -6.29 7.05
C GLY A 14 0.30 -7.42 8.03
N ARG A 15 0.41 -8.65 7.54
CA ARG A 15 0.74 -9.81 8.38
C ARG A 15 2.12 -9.69 9.01
N THR A 16 3.13 -9.36 8.20
CA THR A 16 4.50 -9.20 8.71
C THR A 16 4.60 -8.06 9.73
N PHE A 17 3.81 -7.01 9.58
CA PHE A 17 3.75 -5.93 10.56
C PHE A 17 3.10 -6.40 11.88
N ILE A 18 2.03 -7.19 11.81
CA ILE A 18 1.37 -7.76 12.99
C ILE A 18 2.36 -8.69 13.71
N ASP A 19 2.97 -9.63 12.98
CA ASP A 19 3.95 -10.57 13.54
C ASP A 19 5.08 -9.83 14.26
N TRP A 20 5.61 -8.77 13.64
CA TRP A 20 6.66 -7.93 14.27
C TRP A 20 6.19 -7.21 15.53
N VAL A 21 4.98 -6.66 15.56
CA VAL A 21 4.42 -5.99 16.74
C VAL A 21 4.26 -6.96 17.90
N GLU A 22 3.82 -8.20 17.60
CA GLU A 22 3.66 -9.27 18.60
C GLU A 22 5.03 -9.76 19.13
N GLU A 23 6.00 -10.02 18.24
CA GLU A 23 7.34 -10.48 18.61
C GLU A 23 8.10 -9.48 19.49
N ASP A 24 8.02 -8.18 19.15
CA ASP A 24 8.70 -7.11 19.88
C ASP A 24 7.87 -6.57 21.07
N ASN A 25 6.69 -7.15 21.35
CA ASN A 25 5.78 -6.72 22.42
C ASN A 25 5.46 -5.21 22.38
N ILE A 26 5.23 -4.68 21.19
CA ILE A 26 4.88 -3.27 21.00
C ILE A 26 3.42 -3.04 21.44
N ASP A 27 3.17 -2.01 22.23
CA ASP A 27 1.84 -1.70 22.79
C ASP A 27 0.88 -1.12 21.73
N TYR A 28 0.56 -1.94 20.74
CA TYR A 28 -0.44 -1.67 19.70
C TYR A 28 -1.54 -2.73 19.69
N GLU A 29 -2.80 -2.28 19.59
CA GLU A 29 -3.95 -3.14 19.29
C GLU A 29 -4.22 -3.06 17.78
N ILE A 30 -4.14 -4.18 17.07
CA ILE A 30 -4.25 -4.20 15.61
C ILE A 30 -5.44 -5.04 15.18
N ASP A 31 -6.37 -4.38 14.46
CA ASP A 31 -7.47 -5.04 13.76
C ASP A 31 -7.22 -5.06 12.24
N THR A 32 -7.83 -6.03 11.57
CA THR A 32 -7.78 -6.12 10.10
C THR A 32 -9.18 -6.16 9.50
N ILE A 33 -9.34 -5.53 8.32
CA ILE A 33 -10.63 -5.51 7.62
C ILE A 33 -10.48 -5.92 6.15
N ASP A 34 -11.45 -6.69 5.65
CA ASP A 34 -11.56 -7.00 4.22
C ASP A 34 -12.57 -6.05 3.54
N LEU A 35 -12.06 -5.18 2.70
CA LEU A 35 -12.88 -4.20 1.96
C LEU A 35 -13.66 -4.81 0.78
N LYS A 36 -13.51 -6.11 0.50
CA LYS A 36 -14.35 -6.80 -0.51
C LYS A 36 -15.76 -7.04 0.00
N ASN A 37 -15.91 -7.22 1.32
CA ASN A 37 -17.23 -7.27 1.94
C ASN A 37 -17.75 -5.85 2.11
N PRO A 38 -18.90 -5.46 1.50
CA PRO A 38 -19.46 -4.11 1.60
C PRO A 38 -19.83 -3.68 3.03
N ASP A 39 -19.95 -4.62 3.97
CA ASP A 39 -20.23 -4.33 5.38
C ASP A 39 -19.11 -3.55 6.08
N TRP A 40 -17.92 -3.41 5.48
CA TRP A 40 -16.89 -2.54 6.00
C TRP A 40 -17.37 -1.11 6.21
N LYS A 41 -18.34 -0.65 5.42
CA LYS A 41 -18.92 0.69 5.52
C LYS A 41 -19.68 0.92 6.83
N LYS A 42 -20.19 -0.15 7.43
CA LYS A 42 -20.92 -0.15 8.71
C LYS A 42 -19.99 -0.25 9.93
N GLN A 43 -18.73 -0.63 9.71
CA GLN A 43 -17.78 -0.75 10.81
C GLN A 43 -17.44 0.63 11.35
N ASP A 44 -17.45 0.77 12.66
CA ASP A 44 -17.05 1.97 13.37
C ASP A 44 -15.54 2.15 13.35
N PHE A 45 -15.05 3.24 12.78
CA PHE A 45 -13.63 3.59 12.73
C PHE A 45 -13.22 4.54 13.86
N SER A 46 -14.16 5.12 14.61
CA SER A 46 -13.86 6.11 15.66
C SER A 46 -12.97 5.60 16.78
N ARG A 47 -12.89 4.28 16.94
CA ARG A 47 -12.04 3.64 17.95
C ARG A 47 -10.57 3.51 17.56
N TYR A 48 -10.18 3.84 16.30
CA TYR A 48 -8.82 3.71 15.83
C TYR A 48 -8.10 5.05 15.77
N ASP A 49 -6.84 5.05 16.19
CA ASP A 49 -5.94 6.20 16.06
C ASP A 49 -5.34 6.30 14.66
N CYS A 50 -5.13 5.15 14.01
CA CYS A 50 -4.45 5.08 12.73
C CYS A 50 -5.09 4.04 11.80
N ILE A 51 -5.17 4.36 10.51
CA ILE A 51 -5.49 3.38 9.47
C ILE A 51 -4.28 3.18 8.56
N ILE A 52 -3.85 1.92 8.39
CA ILE A 52 -2.85 1.53 7.39
C ILE A 52 -3.57 0.92 6.19
N HIS A 53 -3.61 1.65 5.08
CA HIS A 53 -4.32 1.22 3.88
C HIS A 53 -3.41 0.43 2.93
N LEU A 54 -3.54 -0.91 2.98
CA LEU A 54 -2.80 -1.86 2.15
C LEU A 54 -3.66 -2.50 1.06
N ALA A 55 -4.97 -2.32 1.11
CA ALA A 55 -5.89 -2.88 0.12
C ALA A 55 -5.63 -2.27 -1.26
N ALA A 56 -5.24 -3.10 -2.22
CA ALA A 56 -4.99 -2.70 -3.59
C ALA A 56 -5.06 -3.89 -4.55
N ILE A 57 -5.32 -3.62 -5.80
CA ILE A 57 -5.12 -4.56 -6.89
C ILE A 57 -3.75 -4.24 -7.52
N VAL A 58 -2.89 -5.25 -7.56
CA VAL A 58 -1.58 -5.23 -8.22
C VAL A 58 -1.69 -6.15 -9.43
N HIS A 59 -0.94 -5.94 -10.48
CA HIS A 59 -0.86 -6.72 -11.73
C HIS A 59 -1.72 -7.99 -11.80
N LYS A 60 -2.93 -7.87 -12.29
CA LYS A 60 -3.73 -9.02 -12.72
C LYS A 60 -3.77 -9.02 -14.25
N LYS A 61 -3.36 -10.14 -14.86
CA LYS A 61 -3.56 -10.37 -16.28
C LYS A 61 -5.06 -10.33 -16.56
N ASP A 62 -5.46 -9.77 -17.71
CA ASP A 62 -6.81 -9.80 -18.23
C ASP A 62 -7.88 -8.99 -17.45
N GLN A 63 -7.46 -7.95 -16.71
CA GLN A 63 -8.42 -7.02 -16.10
C GLN A 63 -8.49 -5.69 -16.86
N GLU A 64 -9.69 -5.16 -16.98
CA GLU A 64 -9.92 -3.82 -17.51
C GLU A 64 -9.23 -2.76 -16.63
N ASP A 65 -8.66 -1.74 -17.26
CA ASP A 65 -7.98 -0.63 -16.56
C ASP A 65 -8.89 0.03 -15.52
N ALA A 66 -10.20 0.09 -15.78
CA ALA A 66 -11.19 0.67 -14.88
C ALA A 66 -11.18 0.08 -13.47
N ILE A 67 -10.86 -1.22 -13.32
CA ILE A 67 -10.85 -1.87 -12.01
C ILE A 67 -9.74 -1.31 -11.10
N TYR A 68 -8.59 -0.90 -11.69
CA TYR A 68 -7.53 -0.26 -10.92
C TYR A 68 -7.99 1.07 -10.32
N TYR A 69 -8.71 1.86 -11.09
CA TYR A 69 -9.23 3.14 -10.58
C TYR A 69 -10.31 2.92 -9.52
N LYS A 70 -11.23 1.99 -9.74
CA LYS A 70 -12.29 1.66 -8.78
C LYS A 70 -11.72 1.21 -7.42
N VAL A 71 -10.69 0.35 -7.44
CA VAL A 71 -10.15 -0.23 -6.19
C VAL A 71 -9.01 0.59 -5.62
N ASN A 72 -8.03 1.00 -6.44
CA ASN A 72 -6.84 1.65 -5.90
C ASN A 72 -7.04 3.15 -5.66
N ARG A 73 -7.98 3.80 -6.36
CA ARG A 73 -8.30 5.22 -6.21
C ARG A 73 -9.58 5.42 -5.42
N ASP A 74 -10.72 5.02 -5.98
CA ASP A 74 -12.04 5.39 -5.44
C ASP A 74 -12.26 4.79 -4.05
N LEU A 75 -12.04 3.48 -3.90
CA LEU A 75 -12.16 2.81 -2.61
C LEU A 75 -11.15 3.34 -1.58
N ALA A 76 -9.91 3.63 -1.99
CA ALA A 76 -8.91 4.18 -1.08
C ALA A 76 -9.29 5.58 -0.56
N VAL A 77 -9.82 6.44 -1.44
CA VAL A 77 -10.32 7.77 -1.07
C VAL A 77 -11.56 7.65 -0.19
N GLU A 78 -12.48 6.73 -0.49
CA GLU A 78 -13.68 6.48 0.32
C GLU A 78 -13.32 6.05 1.74
N VAL A 79 -12.36 5.13 1.89
CA VAL A 79 -11.88 4.68 3.20
C VAL A 79 -11.22 5.83 3.98
N ALA A 80 -10.40 6.65 3.32
CA ALA A 80 -9.75 7.78 3.96
C ALA A 80 -10.77 8.85 4.39
N GLN A 81 -11.78 9.12 3.56
CA GLN A 81 -12.85 10.06 3.91
C GLN A 81 -13.67 9.57 5.11
N LYS A 82 -14.01 8.27 5.15
CA LYS A 82 -14.69 7.66 6.31
C LYS A 82 -13.84 7.79 7.56
N ALA A 83 -12.53 7.46 7.47
CA ALA A 83 -11.60 7.57 8.57
C ALA A 83 -11.58 8.98 9.16
N LYS A 84 -11.44 9.99 8.29
CA LYS A 84 -11.48 11.40 8.70
C LYS A 84 -12.79 11.78 9.38
N ASN A 85 -13.92 11.42 8.77
CA ASN A 85 -15.26 11.77 9.28
C ASN A 85 -15.54 11.14 10.65
N GLU A 86 -14.92 10.00 10.95
CA GLU A 86 -15.08 9.30 12.22
C GLU A 86 -13.96 9.59 13.23
N GLY A 87 -13.14 10.61 12.98
CA GLY A 87 -12.19 11.12 13.96
C GLY A 87 -10.87 10.37 14.07
N VAL A 88 -10.55 9.48 13.11
CA VAL A 88 -9.20 8.90 13.00
C VAL A 88 -8.20 10.02 12.75
N THR A 89 -7.08 10.02 13.47
CA THR A 89 -6.10 11.11 13.40
C THR A 89 -4.99 10.87 12.38
N GLN A 90 -4.73 9.60 11.98
CA GLN A 90 -3.66 9.27 11.04
C GLN A 90 -4.11 8.27 9.98
N PHE A 91 -3.78 8.55 8.72
CA PHE A 91 -4.00 7.66 7.58
C PHE A 91 -2.70 7.41 6.82
N ILE A 92 -2.28 6.15 6.74
CA ILE A 92 -1.06 5.74 6.04
C ILE A 92 -1.46 5.02 4.75
N LEU A 93 -1.20 5.65 3.61
CA LEU A 93 -1.42 5.03 2.29
C LEU A 93 -0.15 4.32 1.82
N PHE A 94 -0.22 3.03 1.59
CA PHE A 94 0.80 2.32 0.83
C PHE A 94 0.58 2.52 -0.67
N SER A 95 1.37 3.40 -1.24
CA SER A 95 1.47 3.65 -2.67
C SER A 95 2.55 2.77 -3.32
N THR A 96 3.30 3.25 -4.29
CA THR A 96 4.29 2.47 -5.04
C THR A 96 5.29 3.38 -5.75
N MET A 97 6.51 2.90 -5.95
CA MET A 97 7.48 3.56 -6.84
C MET A 97 7.03 3.61 -8.31
N SER A 98 6.06 2.77 -8.72
CA SER A 98 5.49 2.79 -10.08
C SER A 98 4.82 4.12 -10.45
N VAL A 99 4.53 4.99 -9.47
CA VAL A 99 4.04 6.36 -9.72
C VAL A 99 5.05 7.23 -10.46
N TYR A 100 6.34 6.91 -10.39
CA TYR A 100 7.37 7.63 -11.11
C TYR A 100 7.51 7.19 -12.57
N GLY A 101 7.02 6.00 -12.94
CA GLY A 101 7.09 5.48 -14.31
C GLY A 101 8.51 5.21 -14.82
N MET A 102 9.49 5.15 -13.94
CA MET A 102 10.90 4.90 -14.25
C MET A 102 11.25 3.44 -14.08
N ASN A 103 11.99 2.88 -15.03
CA ASN A 103 12.53 1.51 -14.93
C ASN A 103 13.93 1.50 -14.31
N GLN A 104 14.65 2.61 -14.42
CA GLN A 104 15.99 2.83 -13.87
C GLN A 104 16.24 4.33 -13.68
N GLY A 105 17.16 4.69 -12.80
CA GLY A 105 17.53 6.06 -12.51
C GLY A 105 17.48 6.37 -11.02
N ILE A 106 17.78 7.62 -10.68
CA ILE A 106 17.78 8.12 -9.30
C ILE A 106 16.47 8.88 -9.08
N ILE A 107 15.79 8.56 -8.00
CA ILE A 107 14.60 9.29 -7.55
C ILE A 107 14.98 10.11 -6.33
N ASN A 108 14.72 11.41 -6.41
CA ASN A 108 14.95 12.39 -5.36
C ASN A 108 13.68 13.22 -5.11
N LYS A 109 13.76 14.24 -4.26
CA LYS A 109 12.61 15.08 -3.88
C LYS A 109 12.03 15.87 -5.05
N GLU A 110 12.85 16.21 -6.05
CA GLU A 110 12.47 16.98 -7.25
C GLU A 110 11.88 16.07 -8.35
N THR A 111 12.01 14.76 -8.23
CA THR A 111 11.52 13.82 -9.24
C THR A 111 9.99 13.84 -9.30
N LYS A 112 9.45 14.32 -10.40
CA LYS A 112 8.00 14.40 -10.62
C LYS A 112 7.42 13.02 -10.97
N PRO A 113 6.32 12.61 -10.32
CA PRO A 113 5.60 11.40 -10.70
C PRO A 113 5.06 11.48 -12.13
N LEU A 114 5.36 10.44 -12.94
CA LEU A 114 4.90 10.29 -14.32
C LEU A 114 4.57 8.83 -14.62
N PRO A 115 3.50 8.27 -14.03
CA PRO A 115 3.18 6.85 -14.13
C PRO A 115 2.80 6.45 -15.56
N LYS A 116 3.30 5.29 -16.02
CA LYS A 116 3.06 4.76 -17.36
C LYS A 116 1.96 3.69 -17.39
N THR A 117 1.73 3.01 -16.26
CA THR A 117 0.77 1.91 -16.16
C THR A 117 -0.54 2.35 -15.50
N PRO A 118 -1.68 1.69 -15.80
CA PRO A 118 -2.96 1.95 -15.11
C PRO A 118 -2.85 1.80 -13.59
N TYR A 119 -2.08 0.81 -13.13
CA TYR A 119 -1.77 0.64 -11.71
C TYR A 119 -1.07 1.88 -11.11
N GLY A 120 0.04 2.32 -11.73
CA GLY A 120 0.76 3.51 -11.25
C GLY A 120 -0.08 4.79 -11.29
N LYS A 121 -0.88 4.96 -12.37
CA LYS A 121 -1.79 6.09 -12.53
C LYS A 121 -2.87 6.10 -11.43
N SER A 122 -3.54 4.97 -11.21
CA SER A 122 -4.56 4.85 -10.18
C SER A 122 -4.03 5.10 -8.77
N LYS A 123 -2.81 4.64 -8.46
CA LYS A 123 -2.16 4.91 -7.17
C LYS A 123 -1.82 6.39 -7.02
N LEU A 124 -1.28 7.04 -8.06
CA LEU A 124 -0.99 8.49 -8.01
C LEU A 124 -2.27 9.34 -7.84
N GLU A 125 -3.36 8.95 -8.49
CA GLU A 125 -4.65 9.62 -8.32
C GLU A 125 -5.22 9.43 -6.91
N ALA A 126 -5.05 8.24 -6.31
CA ALA A 126 -5.38 8.01 -4.91
C ALA A 126 -4.58 8.93 -3.97
N GLU A 127 -3.26 9.04 -4.17
CA GLU A 127 -2.42 9.96 -3.40
C GLU A 127 -2.95 11.39 -3.46
N LYS A 128 -3.26 11.88 -4.67
CA LYS A 128 -3.79 13.23 -4.89
C LYS A 128 -5.16 13.45 -4.24
N GLY A 129 -6.01 12.42 -4.23
CA GLY A 129 -7.31 12.48 -3.58
C GLY A 129 -7.20 12.51 -2.06
N ILE A 130 -6.38 11.63 -1.51
CA ILE A 130 -6.23 11.45 -0.07
C ILE A 130 -5.49 12.61 0.59
N ILE A 131 -4.42 13.14 -0.06
CA ILE A 131 -3.67 14.27 0.51
C ILE A 131 -4.53 15.55 0.67
N LYS A 132 -5.57 15.71 -0.14
CA LYS A 132 -6.53 16.82 -0.01
C LYS A 132 -7.40 16.73 1.25
N LEU A 133 -7.46 15.55 1.87
CA LEU A 133 -8.19 15.34 3.11
C LEU A 133 -7.39 15.76 4.35
N GLN A 134 -6.07 15.94 4.20
CA GLN A 134 -5.19 16.35 5.29
C GLN A 134 -5.58 17.72 5.85
N ASP A 135 -5.61 17.81 7.17
CA ASP A 135 -5.78 19.05 7.92
C ASP A 135 -5.08 18.94 9.30
N GLU A 136 -5.39 19.84 10.22
CA GLU A 136 -4.81 19.86 11.57
C GLU A 136 -5.17 18.64 12.43
N ASN A 137 -6.29 17.98 12.15
CA ASN A 137 -6.81 16.82 12.89
C ASN A 137 -6.63 15.49 12.15
N PHE A 138 -6.27 15.50 10.87
CA PHE A 138 -6.11 14.31 10.03
C PHE A 138 -4.79 14.33 9.27
N CYS A 139 -3.80 13.60 9.78
CA CYS A 139 -2.48 13.48 9.18
C CYS A 139 -2.47 12.38 8.11
N VAL A 140 -1.98 12.69 6.91
CA VAL A 140 -1.83 11.74 5.80
C VAL A 140 -0.35 11.44 5.56
N SER A 141 0.02 10.16 5.62
CA SER A 141 1.35 9.68 5.24
C SER A 141 1.25 8.81 3.98
N ILE A 142 2.06 9.13 2.97
CA ILE A 142 2.11 8.37 1.71
C ILE A 142 3.45 7.67 1.61
N LEU A 143 3.43 6.32 1.63
CA LEU A 143 4.60 5.48 1.47
C LEU A 143 4.67 4.96 0.03
N ARG A 144 5.80 5.16 -0.63
CA ARG A 144 6.06 4.68 -2.00
C ARG A 144 7.16 3.61 -1.97
N PRO A 145 6.87 2.40 -1.44
CA PRO A 145 7.89 1.37 -1.33
C PRO A 145 8.36 0.92 -2.71
N PRO A 146 9.64 0.53 -2.82
CA PRO A 146 10.16 -0.21 -3.96
C PRO A 146 9.63 -1.65 -3.95
N MET A 147 10.35 -2.57 -4.57
CA MET A 147 10.01 -3.99 -4.53
C MET A 147 10.08 -4.51 -3.08
N ILE A 148 8.97 -5.03 -2.58
CA ILE A 148 8.89 -5.67 -1.27
C ILE A 148 9.50 -7.08 -1.36
N TYR A 149 10.36 -7.41 -0.40
CA TYR A 149 11.02 -8.71 -0.28
C TYR A 149 11.07 -9.15 1.19
N GLY A 150 11.34 -10.43 1.42
CA GLY A 150 11.44 -11.03 2.74
C GLY A 150 11.00 -12.48 2.75
N PRO A 151 11.05 -13.18 3.89
CA PRO A 151 10.54 -14.54 4.04
C PRO A 151 9.08 -14.61 3.61
N ASN A 152 8.73 -15.60 2.78
CA ASN A 152 7.36 -15.80 2.28
C ASN A 152 6.75 -14.61 1.49
N ALA A 153 7.54 -13.60 1.10
CA ALA A 153 7.06 -12.49 0.30
C ALA A 153 6.49 -12.99 -1.04
N THR A 154 5.33 -12.45 -1.41
CA THR A 154 4.71 -12.71 -2.72
C THR A 154 5.16 -11.63 -3.72
N GLY A 155 5.25 -11.98 -5.00
CA GLY A 155 5.54 -10.99 -6.06
C GLY A 155 6.84 -11.22 -6.81
N ASN A 156 7.39 -10.14 -7.38
CA ASN A 156 8.51 -10.22 -8.33
C ASN A 156 9.81 -10.76 -7.72
N TYR A 157 10.09 -10.47 -6.46
CA TYR A 157 11.27 -11.00 -5.78
C TYR A 157 11.24 -12.53 -5.68
N ASN A 158 10.11 -13.12 -5.30
CA ASN A 158 9.96 -14.56 -5.23
C ASN A 158 10.10 -15.23 -6.61
N ARG A 159 9.59 -14.57 -7.67
CA ARG A 159 9.78 -15.01 -9.06
C ARG A 159 11.26 -14.99 -9.45
N LEU A 160 11.96 -13.91 -9.12
CA LEU A 160 13.40 -13.76 -9.39
C LEU A 160 14.21 -14.79 -8.59
N SER A 161 13.92 -14.98 -7.31
CA SER A 161 14.57 -15.99 -6.46
C SER A 161 14.35 -17.42 -6.95
N LYS A 162 13.14 -17.76 -7.41
CA LYS A 162 12.85 -19.06 -8.01
C LYS A 162 13.58 -19.25 -9.35
N LEU A 163 13.68 -18.18 -10.14
CA LEU A 163 14.43 -18.21 -11.40
C LEU A 163 15.93 -18.39 -11.14
N SER A 164 16.50 -17.63 -10.20
CA SER A 164 17.91 -17.71 -9.85
C SER A 164 18.34 -19.10 -9.34
N LYS A 165 17.43 -19.79 -8.62
CA LYS A 165 17.65 -21.18 -8.17
C LYS A 165 17.62 -22.20 -9.32
N LYS A 166 16.96 -21.87 -10.44
CA LYS A 166 16.87 -22.74 -11.62
C LYS A 166 18.00 -22.49 -12.64
N ILE A 167 18.56 -21.30 -12.63
CA ILE A 167 19.59 -20.87 -13.59
C ILE A 167 20.88 -20.69 -12.80
N ASN A 168 21.82 -21.62 -12.96
CA ASN A 168 23.14 -21.55 -12.30
C ASN A 168 24.06 -20.45 -12.89
N VAL A 169 23.53 -19.51 -13.65
CA VAL A 169 24.28 -18.42 -14.29
C VAL A 169 23.72 -17.09 -13.90
N PHE A 170 24.51 -16.31 -13.19
CA PHE A 170 24.21 -14.88 -12.94
C PHE A 170 24.97 -14.01 -13.92
N THR A 171 24.28 -13.23 -14.72
CA THR A 171 24.92 -12.16 -15.48
C THR A 171 25.31 -11.04 -14.50
N LYS A 172 26.62 -10.78 -14.40
CA LYS A 172 27.13 -9.65 -13.64
C LYS A 172 26.78 -8.36 -14.40
N ILE A 173 25.89 -7.55 -13.85
CA ILE A 173 25.65 -6.20 -14.35
C ILE A 173 26.65 -5.29 -13.65
N ASN A 174 27.61 -4.73 -14.40
CA ASN A 174 28.45 -3.67 -13.90
C ASN A 174 27.60 -2.39 -13.87
N ASN A 175 27.16 -1.99 -12.69
CA ASN A 175 26.68 -0.63 -12.48
C ASN A 175 27.93 0.28 -12.44
N GLN A 176 28.15 1.04 -13.51
CA GLN A 176 29.00 2.23 -13.49
C GLN A 176 28.19 3.40 -13.00
#